data_c6d6037adf92dad8f44a981d4a36466a
#
_entry.id   c6d6037adf92dad8f44a981d4a36466a
#
_cell.length_a   1.000
_cell.length_b   1.000
_cell.length_c   1.000
_cell.angle_alpha   90.00
_cell.angle_beta   90.00
_cell.angle_gamma   90.00
#
_symmetry.space_group_name_H-M   'P 1'
#
loop_
_entity.id
_entity.type
_entity.pdbx_description
1 polymer ?
#
loop_
_entity_poly.entity_id
_entity_poly.type
_entity_poly.pdbx_seq_one_letter_code
_entity_poly.pdbx_strand_id
1 'polypeptide(L)'
;MSIQETNLKAIADAIRAKTGLTDTIKASEFAAKITAISTGVEKPKWTYSAMPIMTTWKLVCYGNGKFVAVANGTTVAAYSTDGITWTQTTLPVSANWQAVCYGGGKFVAVTYDNNIAAYSTDGITWTQTTLPVKIWWSSICYGNGKFVAVARGTTVAVYSTDGITWHRTNTPIGAPWSSVCYGGGKFVAIAENNNIAAYSTDGITWTQTTLPVSGSWNFICYGNGKFVAIIRNSNIAAYSTDGITWIQTTLPASESWQTICYGIDKFVIAAFYYANTIFLKDSFDEWA
;
A
#
# COMPACT_ATOMS: atom_id res chain seq x y z
N MET A 1 45.00 -18.35 -16.07
CA MET A 1 44.16 -17.12 -16.18
C MET A 1 44.55 -16.17 -15.07
N SER A 2 44.84 -14.94 -15.39
CA SER A 2 45.13 -13.92 -14.36
C SER A 2 43.83 -13.57 -13.61
N ILE A 3 43.96 -13.02 -12.40
CA ILE A 3 42.78 -12.52 -11.60
C ILE A 3 41.95 -11.52 -12.44
N GLN A 4 42.61 -10.74 -13.27
CA GLN A 4 41.90 -9.79 -14.16
C GLN A 4 41.08 -10.50 -15.25
N GLU A 5 41.57 -11.55 -15.85
CA GLU A 5 40.84 -12.35 -16.86
C GLU A 5 39.62 -13.06 -16.24
N THR A 6 39.77 -13.56 -15.01
CA THR A 6 38.67 -14.19 -14.28
C THR A 6 37.54 -13.18 -13.96
N ASN A 7 37.89 -11.96 -13.52
CA ASN A 7 36.93 -10.90 -13.21
C ASN A 7 36.23 -10.40 -14.48
N LEU A 8 36.97 -10.22 -15.57
CA LEU A 8 36.37 -9.78 -16.84
C LEU A 8 35.42 -10.85 -17.41
N LYS A 9 35.76 -12.15 -17.25
CA LYS A 9 34.87 -13.22 -17.67
C LYS A 9 33.59 -13.22 -16.84
N ALA A 10 33.66 -13.07 -15.50
CA ALA A 10 32.52 -13.02 -14.63
C ALA A 10 31.58 -11.85 -14.95
N ILE A 11 32.14 -10.66 -15.25
CA ILE A 11 31.37 -9.51 -15.68
C ILE A 11 30.69 -9.76 -17.04
N ALA A 12 31.41 -10.37 -18.01
CA ALA A 12 30.82 -10.70 -19.30
C ALA A 12 29.67 -11.71 -19.18
N ASP A 13 29.80 -12.72 -18.29
CA ASP A 13 28.76 -13.70 -18.03
C ASP A 13 27.53 -13.06 -17.36
N ALA A 14 27.72 -12.14 -16.41
CA ALA A 14 26.65 -11.38 -15.78
C ALA A 14 25.91 -10.47 -16.79
N ILE A 15 26.63 -9.83 -17.71
CA ILE A 15 26.05 -9.02 -18.80
C ILE A 15 25.20 -9.91 -19.71
N ARG A 16 25.73 -11.06 -20.15
CA ARG A 16 24.99 -12.01 -21.00
C ARG A 16 23.71 -12.50 -20.32
N ALA A 17 23.79 -12.89 -19.05
CA ALA A 17 22.64 -13.33 -18.28
C ALA A 17 21.54 -12.27 -18.19
N LYS A 18 21.93 -11.00 -18.11
CA LYS A 18 20.97 -9.88 -17.96
C LYS A 18 20.42 -9.35 -19.30
N THR A 19 21.17 -9.50 -20.39
CA THR A 19 20.79 -8.96 -21.71
C THR A 19 20.35 -10.04 -22.71
N GLY A 20 20.45 -11.31 -22.38
CA GLY A 20 20.14 -12.43 -23.30
C GLY A 20 21.11 -12.57 -24.48
N LEU A 21 22.25 -11.88 -24.45
CA LEU A 21 23.26 -11.96 -25.52
C LEU A 21 23.98 -13.32 -25.48
N THR A 22 24.12 -13.96 -26.62
CA THR A 22 24.82 -15.24 -26.79
C THR A 22 26.26 -15.09 -27.26
N ASP A 23 26.63 -13.93 -27.79
CA ASP A 23 27.93 -13.70 -28.43
C ASP A 23 29.03 -13.30 -27.45
N THR A 24 30.28 -13.53 -27.83
CA THR A 24 31.47 -13.13 -27.08
C THR A 24 31.59 -11.60 -27.08
N ILE A 25 31.61 -10.99 -25.88
CA ILE A 25 31.79 -9.54 -25.72
C ILE A 25 33.30 -9.23 -25.81
N LYS A 26 33.72 -8.45 -26.77
CA LYS A 26 35.12 -7.99 -26.90
C LYS A 26 35.45 -6.97 -25.82
N ALA A 27 36.69 -6.99 -25.33
CA ALA A 27 37.13 -6.05 -24.28
C ALA A 27 36.90 -4.57 -24.64
N SER A 28 37.03 -4.24 -25.93
CA SER A 28 36.75 -2.88 -26.44
C SER A 28 35.29 -2.44 -26.39
N GLU A 29 34.36 -3.39 -26.24
CA GLU A 29 32.92 -3.13 -26.18
C GLU A 29 32.39 -3.07 -24.76
N PHE A 30 33.21 -3.44 -23.77
CA PHE A 30 32.80 -3.55 -22.36
C PHE A 30 32.25 -2.22 -21.82
N ALA A 31 32.98 -1.11 -22.01
CA ALA A 31 32.58 0.20 -21.50
C ALA A 31 31.23 0.64 -22.11
N ALA A 32 31.06 0.46 -23.41
CA ALA A 32 29.82 0.81 -24.11
C ALA A 32 28.64 -0.07 -23.64
N LYS A 33 28.86 -1.37 -23.44
CA LYS A 33 27.82 -2.28 -22.96
C LYS A 33 27.47 -2.07 -21.48
N ILE A 34 28.44 -1.74 -20.62
CA ILE A 34 28.20 -1.33 -19.23
C ILE A 34 27.41 -0.01 -19.20
N THR A 35 27.78 0.98 -20.02
CA THR A 35 27.02 2.23 -20.14
C THR A 35 25.61 1.96 -20.62
N ALA A 36 25.40 1.12 -21.62
CA ALA A 36 24.07 0.74 -22.09
C ALA A 36 23.22 0.02 -21.01
N ILE A 37 23.85 -0.81 -20.17
CA ILE A 37 23.19 -1.43 -19.01
C ILE A 37 22.87 -0.41 -17.92
N SER A 38 23.79 0.52 -17.62
CA SER A 38 23.58 1.57 -16.61
C SER A 38 22.60 2.67 -17.09
N THR A 39 22.51 2.90 -18.40
CA THR A 39 21.54 3.83 -19.01
C THR A 39 20.24 3.13 -19.42
N GLY A 40 20.27 1.80 -19.60
CA GLY A 40 19.12 0.97 -19.97
C GLY A 40 18.21 0.57 -18.80
N VAL A 41 18.49 1.01 -17.56
CA VAL A 41 17.44 1.14 -16.54
C VAL A 41 16.59 2.34 -16.99
N GLU A 42 15.66 2.12 -17.91
CA GLU A 42 14.59 3.09 -18.13
C GLU A 42 14.02 3.44 -16.75
N LYS A 43 14.24 4.67 -16.32
CA LYS A 43 13.52 5.20 -15.16
C LYS A 43 12.05 4.93 -15.45
N PRO A 44 11.28 4.34 -14.53
CA PRO A 44 9.88 4.06 -14.77
C PRO A 44 9.22 5.34 -15.27
N LYS A 45 8.77 5.31 -16.51
CA LYS A 45 8.16 6.47 -17.18
C LYS A 45 6.72 6.51 -16.70
N TRP A 46 6.43 7.42 -15.78
CA TRP A 46 5.06 7.67 -15.37
C TRP A 46 4.28 8.27 -16.53
N THR A 47 3.20 7.62 -16.90
CA THR A 47 2.22 8.13 -17.88
C THR A 47 1.05 8.74 -17.14
N TYR A 48 0.61 9.89 -17.61
CA TYR A 48 -0.59 10.53 -17.10
C TYR A 48 -1.81 9.70 -17.53
N SER A 49 -2.68 9.38 -16.57
CA SER A 49 -3.99 8.79 -16.81
C SER A 49 -5.06 9.71 -16.28
N ALA A 50 -6.07 10.01 -17.08
CA ALA A 50 -7.19 10.83 -16.66
C ALA A 50 -8.27 9.96 -16.01
N MET A 51 -8.73 10.37 -14.84
CA MET A 51 -9.93 9.80 -14.24
C MET A 51 -11.18 10.25 -15.01
N PRO A 52 -12.24 9.42 -15.06
CA PRO A 52 -13.41 9.67 -15.91
C PRO A 52 -14.20 10.93 -15.53
N ILE A 53 -14.04 11.38 -14.29
CA ILE A 53 -14.71 12.59 -13.76
C ILE A 53 -13.82 13.26 -12.71
N MET A 54 -13.87 14.59 -12.64
CA MET A 54 -13.21 15.36 -11.60
C MET A 54 -14.01 15.26 -10.29
N THR A 55 -13.43 14.63 -9.29
CA THR A 55 -14.00 14.45 -7.95
C THR A 55 -12.91 14.21 -6.92
N THR A 56 -13.26 14.10 -5.64
CA THR A 56 -12.30 13.80 -4.57
C THR A 56 -12.08 12.29 -4.46
N TRP A 57 -11.19 11.75 -5.29
CA TRP A 57 -10.76 10.36 -5.20
C TRP A 57 -10.02 10.11 -3.90
N LYS A 58 -10.30 9.00 -3.22
CA LYS A 58 -9.72 8.68 -1.90
C LYS A 58 -8.71 7.55 -1.94
N LEU A 59 -9.12 6.41 -2.42
CA LEU A 59 -8.27 5.22 -2.43
C LEU A 59 -8.52 4.41 -3.70
N VAL A 60 -7.47 3.73 -4.14
CA VAL A 60 -7.52 2.72 -5.21
C VAL A 60 -7.02 1.40 -4.65
N CYS A 61 -7.65 0.31 -5.04
CA CYS A 61 -7.13 -1.04 -4.79
C CYS A 61 -7.11 -1.85 -6.10
N TYR A 62 -6.32 -2.92 -6.10
CA TYR A 62 -6.25 -3.88 -7.20
C TYR A 62 -6.72 -5.24 -6.75
N GLY A 63 -7.52 -5.90 -7.57
CA GLY A 63 -7.98 -7.25 -7.35
C GLY A 63 -8.78 -7.78 -8.54
N ASN A 64 -8.82 -9.08 -8.70
CA ASN A 64 -9.57 -9.75 -9.79
C ASN A 64 -9.31 -9.12 -11.18
N GLY A 65 -8.05 -8.79 -11.47
CA GLY A 65 -7.65 -8.19 -12.76
C GLY A 65 -8.09 -6.74 -12.96
N LYS A 66 -8.56 -6.03 -11.91
CA LYS A 66 -9.04 -4.64 -12.01
C LYS A 66 -8.48 -3.76 -10.91
N PHE A 67 -8.22 -2.52 -11.26
CA PHE A 67 -8.11 -1.41 -10.33
C PHE A 67 -9.51 -0.85 -10.07
N VAL A 68 -9.80 -0.53 -8.82
CA VAL A 68 -11.06 0.09 -8.40
C VAL A 68 -10.77 1.27 -7.52
N ALA A 69 -11.33 2.43 -7.87
CA ALA A 69 -11.19 3.67 -7.13
C ALA A 69 -12.56 4.14 -6.60
N VAL A 70 -12.59 4.68 -5.39
CA VAL A 70 -13.79 5.26 -4.77
C VAL A 70 -13.59 6.74 -4.48
N ALA A 71 -14.68 7.52 -4.65
CA ALA A 71 -14.66 8.96 -4.43
C ALA A 71 -15.49 9.38 -3.21
N ASN A 72 -15.01 10.38 -2.49
CA ASN A 72 -15.63 10.89 -1.28
C ASN A 72 -16.84 11.80 -1.60
N GLY A 73 -17.89 11.76 -0.76
CA GLY A 73 -19.03 12.65 -0.83
C GLY A 73 -19.99 12.41 -2.00
N THR A 74 -19.89 11.26 -2.66
CA THR A 74 -20.64 11.01 -3.91
C THR A 74 -20.96 9.51 -4.07
N THR A 75 -21.74 9.18 -5.11
CA THR A 75 -21.95 7.81 -5.59
C THR A 75 -20.86 7.35 -6.59
N VAL A 76 -19.89 8.19 -6.92
CA VAL A 76 -18.91 7.90 -7.99
C VAL A 76 -17.86 6.90 -7.53
N ALA A 77 -17.67 5.87 -8.34
CA ALA A 77 -16.50 5.00 -8.35
C ALA A 77 -15.97 4.87 -9.78
N ALA A 78 -14.81 4.30 -9.95
CA ALA A 78 -14.26 3.98 -11.25
C ALA A 78 -13.46 2.68 -11.19
N TYR A 79 -13.38 2.00 -12.34
CA TYR A 79 -12.54 0.82 -12.50
C TYR A 79 -11.68 0.93 -13.76
N SER A 80 -10.58 0.18 -13.76
CA SER A 80 -9.68 0.05 -14.90
C SER A 80 -9.09 -1.35 -14.93
N THR A 81 -8.85 -1.92 -16.11
CA THR A 81 -8.17 -3.20 -16.30
C THR A 81 -6.69 -3.02 -16.64
N ASP A 82 -6.28 -1.83 -17.06
CA ASP A 82 -4.91 -1.50 -17.50
C ASP A 82 -4.23 -0.43 -16.61
N GLY A 83 -4.97 0.18 -15.67
CA GLY A 83 -4.51 1.29 -14.83
C GLY A 83 -4.41 2.63 -15.57
N ILE A 84 -4.75 2.66 -16.85
CA ILE A 84 -4.62 3.82 -17.74
C ILE A 84 -5.99 4.34 -18.17
N THR A 85 -6.83 3.46 -18.66
CA THR A 85 -8.19 3.77 -19.11
C THR A 85 -9.17 3.49 -18.00
N TRP A 86 -9.85 4.52 -17.52
CA TRP A 86 -10.78 4.41 -16.40
C TRP A 86 -12.23 4.56 -16.85
N THR A 87 -13.08 3.66 -16.40
CA THR A 87 -14.53 3.68 -16.63
C THR A 87 -15.25 4.01 -15.33
N GLN A 88 -16.16 4.98 -15.38
CA GLN A 88 -16.99 5.32 -14.22
C GLN A 88 -17.99 4.21 -13.92
N THR A 89 -18.20 3.97 -12.63
CA THR A 89 -19.28 3.15 -12.10
C THR A 89 -19.94 3.84 -10.90
N THR A 90 -20.97 3.23 -10.34
CA THR A 90 -21.80 3.86 -9.32
C THR A 90 -21.87 3.02 -8.05
N LEU A 91 -21.53 3.63 -6.94
CA LEU A 91 -21.74 3.09 -5.59
C LEU A 91 -23.22 3.21 -5.20
N PRO A 92 -23.74 2.36 -4.31
CA PRO A 92 -25.18 2.23 -4.06
C PRO A 92 -25.80 3.50 -3.43
N VAL A 93 -25.01 4.31 -2.73
CA VAL A 93 -25.47 5.55 -2.10
C VAL A 93 -24.40 6.63 -2.13
N SER A 94 -24.81 7.90 -2.08
CA SER A 94 -23.88 9.01 -1.86
C SER A 94 -23.43 9.02 -0.41
N ALA A 95 -22.11 8.90 -0.20
CA ALA A 95 -21.51 8.86 1.14
C ALA A 95 -20.04 9.29 1.11
N ASN A 96 -19.46 9.52 2.27
CA ASN A 96 -18.04 9.81 2.42
C ASN A 96 -17.21 8.53 2.33
N TRP A 97 -17.11 7.94 1.14
CA TRP A 97 -16.33 6.73 0.89
C TRP A 97 -14.85 7.00 1.19
N GLN A 98 -14.27 6.21 2.07
CA GLN A 98 -12.94 6.46 2.64
C GLN A 98 -11.88 5.47 2.19
N ALA A 99 -12.22 4.19 2.18
CA ALA A 99 -11.27 3.13 1.89
C ALA A 99 -11.94 2.00 1.12
N VAL A 100 -11.15 1.29 0.30
CA VAL A 100 -11.55 0.11 -0.45
C VAL A 100 -10.41 -0.89 -0.43
N CYS A 101 -10.73 -2.18 -0.27
CA CYS A 101 -9.77 -3.26 -0.42
C CYS A 101 -10.37 -4.43 -1.20
N TYR A 102 -9.52 -5.34 -1.67
CA TYR A 102 -9.93 -6.58 -2.32
C TYR A 102 -9.43 -7.79 -1.55
N GLY A 103 -10.28 -8.80 -1.41
CA GLY A 103 -9.94 -10.07 -0.83
C GLY A 103 -11.13 -11.01 -0.82
N GLY A 104 -10.91 -12.32 -0.62
CA GLY A 104 -12.00 -13.31 -0.61
C GLY A 104 -12.93 -13.27 -1.82
N GLY A 105 -12.42 -12.86 -2.98
CA GLY A 105 -13.20 -12.71 -4.21
C GLY A 105 -14.09 -11.45 -4.29
N LYS A 106 -13.92 -10.48 -3.38
CA LYS A 106 -14.75 -9.27 -3.34
C LYS A 106 -13.92 -8.00 -3.12
N PHE A 107 -14.37 -6.91 -3.74
CA PHE A 107 -14.05 -5.55 -3.33
C PHE A 107 -14.99 -5.15 -2.19
N VAL A 108 -14.47 -4.51 -1.18
CA VAL A 108 -15.25 -3.97 -0.05
C VAL A 108 -14.83 -2.54 0.21
N ALA A 109 -15.79 -1.63 0.22
CA ALA A 109 -15.61 -0.21 0.50
C ALA A 109 -16.33 0.19 1.79
N VAL A 110 -15.71 1.08 2.57
CA VAL A 110 -16.26 1.61 3.83
C VAL A 110 -16.31 3.13 3.80
N THR A 111 -17.26 3.70 4.53
CA THR A 111 -17.47 5.17 4.63
C THR A 111 -16.79 5.73 5.88
N TYR A 112 -16.44 7.02 5.85
CA TYR A 112 -15.73 7.72 6.94
C TYR A 112 -16.59 7.92 8.19
N ASP A 113 -17.81 8.43 8.05
CA ASP A 113 -18.63 8.98 9.16
C ASP A 113 -19.97 8.26 9.32
N ASN A 114 -20.05 7.05 8.82
CA ASN A 114 -21.32 6.31 8.76
C ASN A 114 -21.11 4.82 9.11
N ASN A 115 -22.20 4.07 9.14
CA ASN A 115 -22.18 2.59 9.22
C ASN A 115 -22.43 1.94 7.86
N ILE A 116 -22.32 2.68 6.77
CA ILE A 116 -22.51 2.19 5.42
C ILE A 116 -21.20 1.56 4.92
N ALA A 117 -21.33 0.38 4.33
CA ALA A 117 -20.31 -0.25 3.52
C ALA A 117 -20.92 -0.76 2.21
N ALA A 118 -20.12 -1.10 1.26
CA ALA A 118 -20.54 -1.73 0.01
C ALA A 118 -19.56 -2.79 -0.42
N TYR A 119 -20.06 -3.81 -1.09
CA TYR A 119 -19.24 -4.87 -1.69
C TYR A 119 -19.55 -5.06 -3.16
N SER A 120 -18.61 -5.60 -3.90
CA SER A 120 -18.73 -5.96 -5.31
C SER A 120 -17.87 -7.18 -5.61
N THR A 121 -18.36 -8.12 -6.42
CA THR A 121 -17.58 -9.27 -6.90
C THR A 121 -16.83 -8.97 -8.19
N ASP A 122 -17.24 -7.95 -8.92
CA ASP A 122 -16.70 -7.59 -10.23
C ASP A 122 -16.00 -6.22 -10.28
N GLY A 123 -16.11 -5.43 -9.19
CA GLY A 123 -15.61 -4.06 -9.11
C GLY A 123 -16.44 -3.02 -9.88
N ILE A 124 -17.58 -3.44 -10.43
CA ILE A 124 -18.48 -2.65 -11.29
C ILE A 124 -19.84 -2.48 -10.63
N THR A 125 -20.47 -3.59 -10.28
CA THR A 125 -21.79 -3.61 -9.63
C THR A 125 -21.62 -3.68 -8.13
N TRP A 126 -22.18 -2.71 -7.41
CA TRP A 126 -22.01 -2.58 -5.97
C TRP A 126 -23.30 -2.79 -5.21
N THR A 127 -23.23 -3.57 -4.14
CA THR A 127 -24.33 -3.81 -3.21
C THR A 127 -24.00 -3.22 -1.85
N GLN A 128 -24.96 -2.47 -1.28
CA GLN A 128 -24.81 -1.91 0.05
C GLN A 128 -24.86 -2.99 1.13
N THR A 129 -24.03 -2.82 2.15
CA THR A 129 -24.11 -3.54 3.42
C THR A 129 -23.93 -2.57 4.58
N THR A 130 -24.04 -3.06 5.82
CA THR A 130 -24.04 -2.22 7.01
C THR A 130 -23.01 -2.70 8.01
N LEU A 131 -22.18 -1.77 8.49
CA LEU A 131 -21.28 -1.99 9.62
C LEU A 131 -22.05 -1.89 10.94
N PRO A 132 -21.65 -2.60 12.00
CA PRO A 132 -22.42 -2.65 13.25
C PRO A 132 -22.44 -1.33 14.03
N VAL A 133 -21.56 -0.38 13.70
CA VAL A 133 -21.43 0.90 14.42
C VAL A 133 -21.21 2.05 13.45
N LYS A 134 -21.87 3.18 13.72
CA LYS A 134 -21.64 4.45 13.03
C LYS A 134 -20.51 5.21 13.72
N ILE A 135 -19.32 5.22 13.09
CA ILE A 135 -18.10 5.89 13.58
C ILE A 135 -17.21 6.30 12.41
N TRP A 136 -16.07 6.90 12.69
CA TRP A 136 -15.11 7.39 11.69
C TRP A 136 -14.17 6.25 11.22
N TRP A 137 -14.63 5.43 10.27
CA TRP A 137 -13.81 4.38 9.68
C TRP A 137 -12.68 5.00 8.87
N SER A 138 -11.46 4.59 9.10
CA SER A 138 -10.26 5.16 8.48
C SER A 138 -9.61 4.24 7.45
N SER A 139 -9.62 2.94 7.68
CA SER A 139 -8.90 2.00 6.84
C SER A 139 -9.53 0.61 6.91
N ILE A 140 -9.37 -0.15 5.84
CA ILE A 140 -9.79 -1.54 5.71
C ILE A 140 -8.71 -2.33 4.98
N CYS A 141 -8.46 -3.56 5.41
CA CYS A 141 -7.60 -4.52 4.70
C CYS A 141 -8.21 -5.93 4.70
N TYR A 142 -7.64 -6.81 3.89
CA TYR A 142 -7.98 -8.23 3.87
C TYR A 142 -6.73 -9.08 4.13
N GLY A 143 -6.90 -10.10 4.95
CA GLY A 143 -5.86 -11.08 5.23
C GLY A 143 -6.41 -12.24 6.06
N ASN A 144 -5.74 -13.37 6.03
CA ASN A 144 -6.12 -14.58 6.78
C ASN A 144 -7.62 -14.91 6.71
N GLY A 145 -8.22 -14.79 5.50
CA GLY A 145 -9.64 -15.07 5.27
C GLY A 145 -10.61 -14.03 5.82
N LYS A 146 -10.15 -12.86 6.28
CA LYS A 146 -11.00 -11.82 6.88
C LYS A 146 -10.74 -10.42 6.32
N PHE A 147 -11.80 -9.65 6.17
CA PHE A 147 -11.74 -8.21 6.12
C PHE A 147 -11.67 -7.66 7.54
N VAL A 148 -10.84 -6.66 7.77
CA VAL A 148 -10.69 -5.97 9.06
C VAL A 148 -10.70 -4.47 8.79
N ALA A 149 -11.55 -3.73 9.52
CA ALA A 149 -11.58 -2.27 9.46
C ALA A 149 -11.36 -1.66 10.84
N VAL A 150 -10.62 -0.55 10.87
CA VAL A 150 -10.32 0.24 12.08
C VAL A 150 -10.88 1.65 11.96
N ALA A 151 -11.10 2.30 13.10
CA ALA A 151 -11.72 3.59 13.18
C ALA A 151 -10.95 4.56 14.08
N ARG A 152 -11.11 5.86 13.83
CA ARG A 152 -10.45 6.94 14.58
C ARG A 152 -11.09 7.17 15.94
N GLY A 153 -10.26 7.43 16.96
CA GLY A 153 -10.68 7.92 18.28
C GLY A 153 -11.47 6.93 19.13
N THR A 154 -11.37 5.64 18.83
CA THR A 154 -12.17 4.60 19.51
C THR A 154 -11.40 3.30 19.67
N THR A 155 -11.88 2.42 20.55
CA THR A 155 -11.44 1.03 20.62
C THR A 155 -12.14 0.13 19.59
N VAL A 156 -13.16 0.62 18.87
CA VAL A 156 -13.96 -0.22 17.99
C VAL A 156 -13.20 -0.56 16.71
N ALA A 157 -13.13 -1.83 16.42
CA ALA A 157 -12.79 -2.40 15.12
C ALA A 157 -13.88 -3.36 14.67
N VAL A 158 -13.89 -3.73 13.41
CA VAL A 158 -14.80 -4.76 12.89
C VAL A 158 -14.06 -5.73 11.99
N TYR A 159 -14.59 -6.94 11.92
CA TYR A 159 -14.14 -7.95 10.97
C TYR A 159 -15.32 -8.61 10.24
N SER A 160 -15.04 -9.19 9.08
CA SER A 160 -15.98 -9.97 8.29
C SER A 160 -15.24 -11.08 7.56
N THR A 161 -15.81 -12.27 7.47
CA THR A 161 -15.26 -13.39 6.69
C THR A 161 -15.78 -13.41 5.25
N ASP A 162 -16.88 -12.71 4.99
CA ASP A 162 -17.57 -12.71 3.69
C ASP A 162 -17.62 -11.31 3.02
N GLY A 163 -17.19 -10.24 3.74
CA GLY A 163 -17.30 -8.85 3.29
C GLY A 163 -18.72 -8.27 3.32
N ILE A 164 -19.69 -9.02 3.86
CA ILE A 164 -21.12 -8.68 3.88
C ILE A 164 -21.61 -8.59 5.32
N THR A 165 -21.39 -9.64 6.10
CA THR A 165 -21.77 -9.71 7.52
C THR A 165 -20.61 -9.27 8.39
N TRP A 166 -20.84 -8.26 9.23
CA TRP A 166 -19.80 -7.62 10.01
C TRP A 166 -19.98 -7.85 11.51
N HIS A 167 -18.88 -8.16 12.17
CA HIS A 167 -18.80 -8.39 13.61
C HIS A 167 -17.94 -7.34 14.26
N ARG A 168 -18.40 -6.84 15.42
CA ARG A 168 -17.61 -5.90 16.23
C ARG A 168 -16.53 -6.63 16.99
N THR A 169 -15.35 -6.02 17.05
CA THR A 169 -14.26 -6.35 17.97
C THR A 169 -13.66 -5.06 18.54
N ASN A 170 -12.64 -5.16 19.38
CA ASN A 170 -12.00 -4.00 19.97
C ASN A 170 -10.48 -4.09 19.81
N THR A 171 -9.89 -2.95 19.47
CA THR A 171 -8.45 -2.69 19.64
C THR A 171 -8.13 -2.53 21.14
N PRO A 172 -6.89 -2.75 21.57
CA PRO A 172 -6.54 -2.77 23.00
C PRO A 172 -6.70 -1.42 23.68
N ILE A 173 -6.68 -0.33 22.92
CA ILE A 173 -6.81 1.05 23.40
C ILE A 173 -7.56 1.92 22.40
N GLY A 174 -8.29 2.92 22.88
CA GLY A 174 -8.87 3.97 22.04
C GLY A 174 -7.78 4.89 21.50
N ALA A 175 -7.58 4.85 20.19
CA ALA A 175 -6.57 5.66 19.51
C ALA A 175 -7.11 6.18 18.15
N PRO A 176 -6.52 7.25 17.59
CA PRO A 176 -6.88 7.72 16.27
C PRO A 176 -6.28 6.80 15.19
N TRP A 177 -6.77 5.55 15.13
CA TRP A 177 -6.32 4.56 14.16
C TRP A 177 -6.42 5.11 12.74
N SER A 178 -5.32 5.16 12.02
CA SER A 178 -5.21 5.78 10.69
C SER A 178 -5.18 4.75 9.57
N SER A 179 -4.45 3.67 9.78
CA SER A 179 -4.24 2.67 8.73
C SER A 179 -4.08 1.27 9.31
N VAL A 180 -4.52 0.27 8.57
CA VAL A 180 -4.36 -1.17 8.88
C VAL A 180 -3.93 -1.91 7.62
N CYS A 181 -2.98 -2.83 7.75
CA CYS A 181 -2.58 -3.74 6.68
C CYS A 181 -2.40 -5.17 7.21
N TYR A 182 -2.31 -6.14 6.30
CA TYR A 182 -2.01 -7.53 6.61
C TYR A 182 -0.75 -7.99 5.88
N GLY A 183 0.08 -8.72 6.58
CA GLY A 183 1.29 -9.35 6.04
C GLY A 183 2.02 -10.18 7.09
N GLY A 184 2.90 -11.06 6.69
CA GLY A 184 3.67 -11.91 7.63
C GLY A 184 2.81 -12.66 8.65
N GLY A 185 1.56 -13.01 8.28
CA GLY A 185 0.62 -13.70 9.18
C GLY A 185 -0.07 -12.80 10.21
N LYS A 186 0.05 -11.47 10.13
CA LYS A 186 -0.53 -10.53 11.10
C LYS A 186 -1.25 -9.37 10.43
N PHE A 187 -2.31 -8.91 11.06
CA PHE A 187 -2.86 -7.57 10.89
C PHE A 187 -2.05 -6.60 11.76
N VAL A 188 -1.70 -5.45 11.23
CA VAL A 188 -1.02 -4.39 11.98
C VAL A 188 -1.75 -3.07 11.73
N ALA A 189 -2.15 -2.41 12.81
CA ALA A 189 -2.78 -1.10 12.81
C ALA A 189 -1.86 -0.06 13.45
N ILE A 190 -1.82 1.15 12.88
CA ILE A 190 -1.05 2.29 13.40
C ILE A 190 -1.98 3.46 13.70
N ALA A 191 -1.59 4.29 14.65
CA ALA A 191 -2.40 5.43 15.09
C ALA A 191 -1.68 6.76 14.83
N GLU A 192 -2.48 7.77 14.45
CA GLU A 192 -2.02 9.13 14.16
C GLU A 192 -1.74 9.92 15.45
N ASN A 193 -0.80 10.87 15.40
CA ASN A 193 -0.46 11.81 16.47
C ASN A 193 0.04 11.20 17.79
N ASN A 194 0.56 9.98 17.74
CA ASN A 194 1.16 9.26 18.86
C ASN A 194 2.11 8.18 18.35
N ASN A 195 2.59 7.30 19.23
CA ASN A 195 3.42 6.15 18.85
C ASN A 195 2.69 4.81 19.03
N ILE A 196 1.36 4.81 19.09
CA ILE A 196 0.58 3.60 19.34
C ILE A 196 0.46 2.79 18.05
N ALA A 197 0.71 1.50 18.15
CA ALA A 197 0.37 0.50 17.15
C ALA A 197 -0.28 -0.70 17.83
N ALA A 198 -0.92 -1.54 17.05
CA ALA A 198 -1.46 -2.81 17.52
C ALA A 198 -1.34 -3.87 16.44
N TYR A 199 -1.19 -5.12 16.85
CA TYR A 199 -1.18 -6.26 15.95
C TYR A 199 -2.19 -7.33 16.37
N SER A 200 -2.58 -8.15 15.41
CA SER A 200 -3.48 -9.29 15.62
C SER A 200 -3.13 -10.41 14.64
N THR A 201 -3.14 -11.65 15.07
CA THR A 201 -2.96 -12.82 14.19
C THR A 201 -4.27 -13.32 13.58
N ASP A 202 -5.39 -12.97 14.20
CA ASP A 202 -6.72 -13.46 13.83
C ASP A 202 -7.67 -12.36 13.34
N GLY A 203 -7.28 -11.07 13.46
CA GLY A 203 -8.11 -9.91 13.13
C GLY A 203 -9.20 -9.61 14.14
N ILE A 204 -9.22 -10.34 15.29
CA ILE A 204 -10.24 -10.27 16.34
C ILE A 204 -9.62 -9.84 17.66
N THR A 205 -8.59 -10.55 18.10
CA THR A 205 -7.85 -10.26 19.33
C THR A 205 -6.64 -9.42 19.04
N TRP A 206 -6.55 -8.24 19.63
CA TRP A 206 -5.50 -7.26 19.35
C TRP A 206 -4.58 -7.05 20.55
N THR A 207 -3.30 -6.96 20.27
CA THR A 207 -2.25 -6.65 21.26
C THR A 207 -1.60 -5.33 20.90
N GLN A 208 -1.43 -4.44 21.89
CA GLN A 208 -0.76 -3.17 21.70
C GLN A 208 0.74 -3.36 21.49
N THR A 209 1.32 -2.55 20.64
CA THR A 209 2.76 -2.33 20.48
C THR A 209 3.02 -0.86 20.27
N THR A 210 4.29 -0.47 20.10
CA THR A 210 4.69 0.93 19.95
C THR A 210 5.59 1.13 18.74
N LEU A 211 5.36 2.22 18.05
CA LEU A 211 6.25 2.79 17.03
C LEU A 211 7.41 3.53 17.69
N PRO A 212 8.55 3.70 16.99
CA PRO A 212 9.78 4.24 17.59
C PRO A 212 9.64 5.65 18.16
N VAL A 213 8.81 6.47 17.53
CA VAL A 213 8.56 7.88 17.91
C VAL A 213 7.11 8.23 17.82
N SER A 214 6.68 9.25 18.54
CA SER A 214 5.35 9.86 18.39
C SER A 214 5.32 10.71 17.11
N GLY A 215 4.25 10.56 16.32
CA GLY A 215 4.09 11.29 15.06
C GLY A 215 2.76 11.05 14.36
N SER A 216 2.51 11.79 13.28
CA SER A 216 1.33 11.59 12.44
C SER A 216 1.53 10.39 11.51
N TRP A 217 1.52 9.18 12.06
CA TRP A 217 1.60 7.94 11.32
C TRP A 217 0.31 7.73 10.52
N ASN A 218 0.38 7.83 9.20
CA ASN A 218 -0.83 7.86 8.36
C ASN A 218 -1.02 6.62 7.53
N PHE A 219 0.04 5.99 7.06
CA PHE A 219 -0.06 4.86 6.16
C PHE A 219 0.92 3.77 6.55
N ILE A 220 0.46 2.53 6.42
CA ILE A 220 1.25 1.33 6.58
C ILE A 220 0.99 0.41 5.40
N CYS A 221 2.02 -0.24 4.88
CA CYS A 221 1.89 -1.34 3.95
C CYS A 221 2.85 -2.48 4.29
N TYR A 222 2.61 -3.64 3.69
CA TYR A 222 3.48 -4.81 3.80
C TYR A 222 4.00 -5.22 2.43
N GLY A 223 5.27 -5.53 2.35
CA GLY A 223 5.94 -6.04 1.16
C GLY A 223 7.34 -6.54 1.48
N ASN A 224 7.86 -7.44 0.68
CA ASN A 224 9.19 -8.02 0.84
C ASN A 224 9.53 -8.45 2.28
N GLY A 225 8.57 -9.10 2.96
CA GLY A 225 8.75 -9.58 4.33
C GLY A 225 8.72 -8.49 5.42
N LYS A 226 8.39 -7.25 5.09
CA LYS A 226 8.41 -6.11 6.04
C LYS A 226 7.14 -5.30 6.02
N PHE A 227 6.72 -4.85 7.19
CA PHE A 227 5.81 -3.72 7.36
C PHE A 227 6.60 -2.43 7.27
N VAL A 228 6.06 -1.44 6.58
CA VAL A 228 6.64 -0.09 6.49
C VAL A 228 5.56 0.93 6.81
N ALA A 229 5.83 1.79 7.79
CA ALA A 229 4.96 2.88 8.21
C ALA A 229 5.63 4.23 7.95
N ILE A 230 4.85 5.24 7.55
CA ILE A 230 5.34 6.58 7.23
C ILE A 230 4.60 7.66 8.01
N ILE A 231 5.32 8.72 8.39
CA ILE A 231 4.78 9.92 9.02
C ILE A 231 4.50 10.97 7.95
N ARG A 232 3.30 11.55 7.99
CA ARG A 232 2.91 12.69 7.16
C ARG A 232 3.72 13.94 7.54
N ASN A 233 4.14 14.73 6.54
CA ASN A 233 4.93 15.97 6.72
C ASN A 233 6.25 15.74 7.47
N SER A 234 6.91 14.62 7.23
CA SER A 234 8.19 14.28 7.87
C SER A 234 9.03 13.38 6.95
N ASN A 235 10.31 13.32 7.22
CA ASN A 235 11.20 12.32 6.63
C ASN A 235 11.34 11.06 7.50
N ILE A 236 10.57 10.94 8.58
CA ILE A 236 10.62 9.75 9.45
C ILE A 236 9.72 8.65 8.88
N ALA A 237 10.27 7.45 8.84
CA ALA A 237 9.58 6.20 8.58
C ALA A 237 9.99 5.15 9.61
N ALA A 238 9.27 4.06 9.66
CA ALA A 238 9.65 2.90 10.47
C ALA A 238 9.34 1.61 9.70
N TYR A 239 10.13 0.59 9.95
CA TYR A 239 9.87 -0.74 9.42
C TYR A 239 9.91 -1.80 10.51
N SER A 240 9.26 -2.93 10.24
CA SER A 240 9.21 -4.09 11.12
C SER A 240 9.14 -5.38 10.29
N THR A 241 9.88 -6.41 10.67
CA THR A 241 9.82 -7.73 10.04
C THR A 241 8.77 -8.64 10.70
N ASP A 242 8.36 -8.31 11.92
CA ASP A 242 7.43 -9.11 12.71
C ASP A 242 6.09 -8.41 13.02
N GLY A 243 5.96 -7.10 12.68
CA GLY A 243 4.79 -6.26 12.99
C GLY A 243 4.67 -5.89 14.47
N ILE A 244 5.69 -6.17 15.29
CA ILE A 244 5.72 -5.96 16.73
C ILE A 244 6.86 -5.03 17.12
N THR A 245 8.08 -5.36 16.71
CA THR A 245 9.29 -4.59 16.96
C THR A 245 9.56 -3.67 15.78
N TRP A 246 9.69 -2.37 16.04
CA TRP A 246 9.81 -1.36 15.01
C TRP A 246 11.15 -0.66 15.04
N ILE A 247 11.76 -0.49 13.90
CA ILE A 247 13.03 0.20 13.69
C ILE A 247 12.74 1.50 12.94
N GLN A 248 13.21 2.63 13.50
CA GLN A 248 13.12 3.92 12.82
C GLN A 248 14.07 3.97 11.64
N THR A 249 13.63 4.62 10.58
CA THR A 249 14.42 4.94 9.41
C THR A 249 14.04 6.32 8.87
N THR A 250 14.73 6.80 7.85
CA THR A 250 14.49 8.12 7.27
C THR A 250 14.15 8.00 5.78
N LEU A 251 13.21 8.81 5.33
CA LEU A 251 12.92 9.05 3.92
C LEU A 251 13.87 10.12 3.37
N PRO A 252 14.13 10.13 2.05
CA PRO A 252 15.08 11.08 1.44
C PRO A 252 14.66 12.54 1.58
N ALA A 253 13.38 12.82 1.81
CA ALA A 253 12.85 14.17 2.00
C ALA A 253 11.73 14.20 3.04
N SER A 254 11.44 15.41 3.56
CA SER A 254 10.26 15.69 4.38
C SER A 254 9.17 16.23 3.46
N GLU A 255 8.12 15.44 3.24
CA GLU A 255 7.04 15.77 2.32
C GLU A 255 5.66 15.46 2.93
N SER A 256 4.62 16.00 2.34
CA SER A 256 3.23 15.65 2.72
C SER A 256 2.86 14.29 2.15
N TRP A 257 3.41 13.23 2.70
CA TRP A 257 3.18 11.85 2.27
C TRP A 257 1.72 11.47 2.41
N GLN A 258 1.14 10.89 1.35
CA GLN A 258 -0.28 10.55 1.27
C GLN A 258 -0.55 9.07 1.11
N THR A 259 0.42 8.28 0.71
CA THR A 259 0.25 6.84 0.55
C THR A 259 1.58 6.12 0.45
N ILE A 260 1.56 4.85 0.78
CA ILE A 260 2.63 3.90 0.53
C ILE A 260 2.01 2.60 0.00
N CYS A 261 2.60 2.01 -1.01
CA CYS A 261 2.24 0.68 -1.50
C CYS A 261 3.49 -0.12 -1.85
N TYR A 262 3.34 -1.42 -2.03
CA TYR A 262 4.39 -2.32 -2.47
C TYR A 262 3.95 -3.06 -3.75
N GLY A 263 4.85 -3.11 -4.73
CA GLY A 263 4.64 -3.84 -5.98
C GLY A 263 5.91 -3.87 -6.82
N ILE A 264 6.07 -4.94 -7.61
CA ILE A 264 7.27 -5.16 -8.47
C ILE A 264 8.56 -5.01 -7.64
N ASP A 265 8.59 -5.68 -6.48
CA ASP A 265 9.71 -5.71 -5.52
C ASP A 265 10.16 -4.34 -4.96
N LYS A 266 9.27 -3.34 -4.98
CA LYS A 266 9.55 -1.98 -4.52
C LYS A 266 8.46 -1.41 -3.64
N PHE A 267 8.86 -0.60 -2.65
CA PHE A 267 7.96 0.30 -1.97
C PHE A 267 7.86 1.60 -2.77
N VAL A 268 6.64 2.06 -2.98
CA VAL A 268 6.32 3.32 -3.66
C VAL A 268 5.62 4.23 -2.68
N ILE A 269 6.17 5.42 -2.48
CA ILE A 269 5.61 6.44 -1.58
C ILE A 269 5.28 7.66 -2.42
N ALA A 270 4.07 8.21 -2.27
CA ALA A 270 3.63 9.40 -2.98
C ALA A 270 3.25 10.53 -2.03
N ALA A 271 3.60 11.77 -2.41
CA ALA A 271 3.30 12.98 -1.67
C ALA A 271 2.21 13.83 -2.36
N PHE A 272 1.57 14.71 -1.60
CA PHE A 272 0.62 15.72 -2.07
C PHE A 272 1.34 17.06 -2.26
N TYR A 273 1.04 17.84 -3.29
CA TYR A 273 1.45 19.23 -3.56
C TYR A 273 2.68 19.52 -4.40
N TYR A 274 3.67 18.68 -4.57
CA TYR A 274 4.72 18.99 -5.54
C TYR A 274 4.75 17.89 -6.59
N ALA A 275 4.20 18.23 -7.77
CA ALA A 275 4.14 17.35 -8.93
C ALA A 275 5.54 16.83 -9.26
N ASN A 276 5.96 15.72 -8.70
CA ASN A 276 7.10 14.91 -9.13
C ASN A 276 7.81 14.12 -8.03
N THR A 277 7.31 14.09 -6.79
CA THR A 277 8.02 13.36 -5.75
C THR A 277 7.39 11.99 -5.52
N ILE A 278 7.84 11.02 -6.31
CA ILE A 278 7.58 9.60 -6.08
C ILE A 278 8.95 8.98 -5.80
N PHE A 279 9.08 8.37 -4.63
CA PHE A 279 10.28 7.60 -4.30
C PHE A 279 10.01 6.12 -4.51
N LEU A 280 10.92 5.47 -5.26
CA LEU A 280 10.97 4.04 -5.43
C LEU A 280 12.17 3.52 -4.62
N LYS A 281 11.97 2.50 -3.80
CA LYS A 281 13.07 1.84 -3.11
C LYS A 281 12.94 0.32 -3.17
N ASP A 282 14.05 -0.33 -3.53
CA ASP A 282 14.13 -1.78 -3.73
C ASP A 282 14.17 -2.55 -2.40
N SER A 283 14.76 -1.94 -1.34
CA SER A 283 14.78 -2.51 0.02
C SER A 283 15.02 -1.42 1.06
N PHE A 284 14.59 -1.66 2.31
CA PHE A 284 14.90 -0.80 3.46
C PHE A 284 16.19 -1.23 4.18
N ASP A 285 16.91 -2.23 3.67
CA ASP A 285 18.14 -2.77 4.29
C ASP A 285 19.36 -1.86 4.11
N GLU A 286 19.32 -0.94 3.14
CA GLU A 286 20.41 -0.01 2.84
C GLU A 286 20.28 1.37 3.54
N TRP A 287 19.40 1.48 4.54
CA TRP A 287 19.15 2.72 5.29
C TRP A 287 19.78 2.71 6.68
N ALA A 288 20.79 1.86 6.90
CA ALA A 288 21.60 1.81 8.12
C ALA A 288 22.80 2.77 8.01
#